data_a25fb8df72bc243a739dcdedad66e2bf
#
_entry.id   a25fb8df72bc243a739dcdedad66e2bf
#
_cell.length_a   1.000
_cell.length_b   1.000
_cell.length_c   1.000
_cell.angle_alpha   90.00
_cell.angle_beta   90.00
_cell.angle_gamma   90.00
#
_symmetry.space_group_name_H-M   'P 1'
#
loop_
_entity.id
_entity.type
_entity.pdbx_description
1 polymer ?
#
loop_
_entity_poly.entity_id
_entity_poly.type
_entity_poly.pdbx_seq_one_letter_code
_entity_poly.pdbx_strand_id
1 'polypeptide(L)'
;MKPKFWQMPPPDQTAPARLPEKIRLLDQRLEQIAQRFPQAVFASSLAAEDMIVTHRIAAADLPIAVITLDTGCLNAETRALIAQVRRRYPHIRFTVFHPQPEEAARFVAEYGAGAMYESIELRKQCCHIRKVEPLNRALAAAPAWLTGQRRSQSVTRGDLPFEETDHARGIAKFNPIFDWQDDDVWAYAQTTDLPLNALYNQGYPSIGCEPCTRPVKWD
;
A
#
# COMPACT_ATOMS: atom_id res chain seq x y z
N MET A 1 -18.66 -29.98 -2.25
CA MET A 1 -17.91 -29.09 -3.17
C MET A 1 -16.85 -28.39 -2.37
N LYS A 2 -15.58 -28.32 -2.81
CA LYS A 2 -14.57 -27.51 -2.10
C LYS A 2 -14.93 -26.03 -2.28
N PRO A 3 -14.81 -25.19 -1.24
CA PRO A 3 -15.09 -23.76 -1.37
C PRO A 3 -14.15 -23.15 -2.42
N LYS A 4 -14.70 -22.36 -3.34
CA LYS A 4 -13.90 -21.57 -4.27
C LYS A 4 -13.48 -20.28 -3.56
N PHE A 5 -12.20 -19.97 -3.57
CA PHE A 5 -11.68 -18.72 -3.06
C PHE A 5 -11.47 -17.72 -4.21
N TRP A 6 -11.44 -16.42 -3.86
CA TRP A 6 -11.02 -15.39 -4.79
C TRP A 6 -9.66 -15.75 -5.41
N GLN A 7 -9.51 -15.45 -6.67
CA GLN A 7 -8.26 -15.66 -7.37
C GLN A 7 -7.88 -14.35 -8.07
N MET A 8 -6.59 -14.07 -8.10
CA MET A 8 -6.06 -13.01 -8.92
C MET A 8 -6.59 -13.18 -10.35
N PRO A 9 -7.14 -12.14 -10.98
CA PRO A 9 -7.62 -12.24 -12.36
C PRO A 9 -6.56 -12.86 -13.27
N PRO A 10 -6.94 -13.79 -14.16
CA PRO A 10 -6.00 -14.34 -15.13
C PRO A 10 -5.44 -13.19 -15.98
N PRO A 11 -4.21 -13.34 -16.53
CA PRO A 11 -3.72 -12.40 -17.49
C PRO A 11 -4.75 -12.27 -18.60
N ASP A 12 -5.34 -11.09 -18.71
CA ASP A 12 -6.14 -10.83 -19.90
C ASP A 12 -5.18 -10.90 -21.08
N GLN A 13 -5.55 -11.70 -22.10
CA GLN A 13 -4.70 -11.88 -23.29
C GLN A 13 -4.47 -10.54 -24.03
N THR A 14 -5.26 -9.53 -23.70
CA THR A 14 -5.10 -8.16 -24.17
C THR A 14 -5.07 -7.21 -22.96
N ALA A 15 -3.91 -6.69 -22.64
CA ALA A 15 -3.82 -5.55 -21.72
C ALA A 15 -4.80 -4.46 -22.18
N PRO A 16 -5.52 -3.79 -21.25
CA PRO A 16 -6.44 -2.73 -21.63
C PRO A 16 -5.74 -1.72 -22.56
N ALA A 17 -6.36 -1.38 -23.68
CA ALA A 17 -5.78 -0.45 -24.67
C ALA A 17 -5.35 0.89 -24.04
N ARG A 18 -5.96 1.26 -22.91
CA ARG A 18 -5.62 2.47 -22.14
C ARG A 18 -4.36 2.33 -21.26
N LEU A 19 -3.82 1.11 -21.05
CA LEU A 19 -2.73 0.88 -20.11
C LEU A 19 -1.45 1.68 -20.44
N PRO A 20 -0.98 1.75 -21.70
CA PRO A 20 0.19 2.55 -22.04
C PRO A 20 0.03 4.03 -21.67
N GLU A 21 -1.16 4.58 -21.91
CA GLU A 21 -1.47 5.96 -21.54
C GLU A 21 -1.53 6.15 -20.02
N LYS A 22 -2.09 5.19 -19.28
CA LYS A 22 -2.10 5.20 -17.81
C LYS A 22 -0.69 5.19 -17.23
N ILE A 23 0.20 4.40 -17.80
CA ILE A 23 1.63 4.34 -17.40
C ILE A 23 2.29 5.71 -17.66
N ARG A 24 2.12 6.26 -18.86
CA ARG A 24 2.68 7.56 -19.22
C ARG A 24 2.20 8.68 -18.28
N LEU A 25 0.91 8.71 -17.96
CA LEU A 25 0.32 9.68 -17.03
C LEU A 25 0.84 9.48 -15.59
N LEU A 26 1.02 8.23 -15.16
CA LEU A 26 1.61 7.94 -13.85
C LEU A 26 3.03 8.47 -13.77
N ASP A 27 3.87 8.24 -14.79
CA ASP A 27 5.24 8.74 -14.82
C ASP A 27 5.28 10.26 -14.74
N GLN A 28 4.49 10.95 -15.54
CA GLN A 28 4.40 12.41 -15.52
C GLN A 28 3.97 12.95 -14.15
N ARG A 29 3.00 12.30 -13.48
CA ARG A 29 2.56 12.68 -12.14
C ARG A 29 3.67 12.50 -11.10
N LEU A 30 4.39 11.39 -11.14
CA LEU A 30 5.50 11.12 -10.24
C LEU A 30 6.66 12.09 -10.45
N GLU A 31 7.03 12.38 -11.69
CA GLU A 31 8.03 13.40 -12.03
C GLU A 31 7.62 14.80 -11.55
N GLN A 32 6.37 15.19 -11.77
CA GLN A 32 5.83 16.46 -11.28
C GLN A 32 5.90 16.57 -9.76
N ILE A 33 5.55 15.48 -9.03
CA ILE A 33 5.65 15.45 -7.58
C ILE A 33 7.11 15.57 -7.14
N ALA A 34 8.01 14.81 -7.75
CA ALA A 34 9.44 14.82 -7.42
C ALA A 34 10.08 16.18 -7.65
N GLN A 35 9.70 16.89 -8.71
CA GLN A 35 10.18 18.25 -9.00
C GLN A 35 9.67 19.27 -7.98
N ARG A 36 8.39 19.20 -7.58
CA ARG A 36 7.79 20.10 -6.59
C ARG A 36 8.21 19.80 -5.16
N PHE A 37 8.43 18.52 -4.85
CA PHE A 37 8.72 18.01 -3.52
C PHE A 37 9.84 16.97 -3.55
N PRO A 38 11.11 17.37 -3.65
CA PRO A 38 12.24 16.41 -3.75
C PRO A 38 12.39 15.47 -2.54
N GLN A 39 11.71 15.79 -1.42
CA GLN A 39 11.68 14.97 -0.20
C GLN A 39 10.31 14.35 0.05
N ALA A 40 9.50 14.18 -1.01
CA ALA A 40 8.22 13.48 -0.90
C ALA A 40 8.40 12.02 -0.45
N VAL A 41 7.41 11.50 0.26
CA VAL A 41 7.42 10.14 0.80
C VAL A 41 6.23 9.36 0.26
N PHE A 42 6.47 8.22 -0.36
CA PHE A 42 5.42 7.28 -0.74
C PHE A 42 5.21 6.26 0.37
N ALA A 43 4.00 6.24 0.95
CA ALA A 43 3.61 5.28 1.98
C ALA A 43 2.98 4.05 1.31
N SER A 44 3.76 2.99 1.15
CA SER A 44 3.38 1.74 0.50
C SER A 44 2.86 0.72 1.51
N SER A 45 1.66 0.20 1.28
CA SER A 45 1.13 -0.98 1.99
C SER A 45 1.62 -2.30 1.40
N LEU A 46 2.39 -2.25 0.30
CA LEU A 46 2.82 -3.38 -0.53
C LEU A 46 1.65 -4.11 -1.22
N ALA A 47 0.49 -3.50 -1.32
CA ALA A 47 -0.58 -3.98 -2.19
C ALA A 47 -0.17 -3.82 -3.67
N ALA A 48 -0.86 -4.51 -4.58
CA ALA A 48 -0.49 -4.54 -5.99
C ALA A 48 -0.35 -3.14 -6.60
N GLU A 49 -1.28 -2.24 -6.30
CA GLU A 49 -1.25 -0.84 -6.71
C GLU A 49 -0.06 -0.07 -6.17
N ASP A 50 0.31 -0.30 -4.90
CA ASP A 50 1.47 0.35 -4.28
C ASP A 50 2.79 -0.18 -4.86
N MET A 51 2.81 -1.45 -5.25
CA MET A 51 3.96 -2.04 -5.93
C MET A 51 4.16 -1.44 -7.33
N ILE A 52 3.09 -1.07 -8.03
CA ILE A 52 3.19 -0.34 -9.31
C ILE A 52 3.87 1.02 -9.10
N VAL A 53 3.39 1.79 -8.12
CA VAL A 53 3.99 3.11 -7.81
C VAL A 53 5.45 2.95 -7.39
N THR A 54 5.76 1.96 -6.53
CA THR A 54 7.14 1.65 -6.12
C THR A 54 8.03 1.32 -7.33
N HIS A 55 7.53 0.48 -8.25
CA HIS A 55 8.25 0.12 -9.48
C HIS A 55 8.51 1.34 -10.37
N ARG A 56 7.52 2.23 -10.55
CA ARG A 56 7.69 3.43 -11.39
C ARG A 56 8.65 4.43 -10.77
N ILE A 57 8.60 4.63 -9.44
CA ILE A 57 9.61 5.43 -8.72
C ILE A 57 11.01 4.87 -8.95
N ALA A 58 11.18 3.54 -8.84
CA ALA A 58 12.47 2.89 -9.04
C ALA A 58 12.93 2.95 -10.51
N ALA A 59 12.04 2.71 -11.47
CA ALA A 59 12.37 2.71 -12.89
C ALA A 59 12.81 4.08 -13.42
N ALA A 60 12.29 5.16 -12.85
CA ALA A 60 12.63 6.54 -13.21
C ALA A 60 13.68 7.16 -12.26
N ASP A 61 14.22 6.39 -11.31
CA ASP A 61 15.20 6.82 -10.29
C ASP A 61 14.79 8.13 -9.60
N LEU A 62 13.53 8.24 -9.24
CA LEU A 62 12.98 9.46 -8.65
C LEU A 62 13.42 9.61 -7.18
N PRO A 63 13.66 10.85 -6.68
CA PRO A 63 14.10 11.09 -5.30
C PRO A 63 12.98 10.95 -4.26
N ILE A 64 11.91 10.20 -4.56
CA ILE A 64 10.80 9.90 -3.67
C ILE A 64 11.20 8.73 -2.77
N ALA A 65 11.19 8.95 -1.45
CA ALA A 65 11.44 7.88 -0.49
C ALA A 65 10.22 6.96 -0.40
N VAL A 66 10.43 5.65 -0.39
CA VAL A 66 9.37 4.67 -0.19
C VAL A 66 9.42 4.16 1.25
N ILE A 67 8.32 4.23 1.96
CA ILE A 67 8.20 3.64 3.31
C ILE A 67 7.13 2.57 3.35
N THR A 68 7.30 1.61 4.23
CA THR A 68 6.24 0.66 4.59
C THR A 68 6.18 0.47 6.10
N LEU A 69 5.06 -0.03 6.59
CA LEU A 69 4.84 -0.25 8.01
C LEU A 69 4.84 -1.76 8.31
N ASP A 70 5.82 -2.22 9.10
CA ASP A 70 5.67 -3.52 9.75
C ASP A 70 4.98 -3.33 11.10
N THR A 71 3.72 -3.65 11.13
CA THR A 71 2.84 -3.48 12.29
C THR A 71 3.16 -4.44 13.46
N GLY A 72 4.12 -5.35 13.28
CA GLY A 72 4.35 -6.47 14.20
C GLY A 72 3.26 -7.55 14.12
N CYS A 73 2.31 -7.42 13.19
CA CYS A 73 1.21 -8.36 12.95
C CYS A 73 1.03 -8.66 11.45
N LEU A 74 2.10 -8.56 10.67
CA LEU A 74 2.05 -8.90 9.25
C LEU A 74 2.14 -10.42 9.04
N ASN A 75 1.49 -10.90 7.99
CA ASN A 75 1.69 -12.26 7.49
C ASN A 75 3.16 -12.51 7.10
N ALA A 76 3.61 -13.75 7.15
CA ALA A 76 4.96 -14.14 6.74
C ALA A 76 5.24 -13.75 5.28
N GLU A 77 4.26 -13.89 4.39
CA GLU A 77 4.31 -13.54 2.98
C GLU A 77 4.53 -12.04 2.77
N THR A 78 3.91 -11.20 3.60
CA THR A 78 4.13 -9.74 3.52
C THR A 78 5.54 -9.38 3.98
N ARG A 79 6.06 -10.01 5.04
CA ARG A 79 7.46 -9.84 5.47
C ARG A 79 8.45 -10.33 4.40
N ALA A 80 8.14 -11.44 3.73
CA ALA A 80 8.94 -11.93 2.62
C ALA A 80 8.97 -10.94 1.44
N LEU A 81 7.82 -10.30 1.14
CA LEU A 81 7.73 -9.28 0.11
C LEU A 81 8.57 -8.04 0.47
N ILE A 82 8.62 -7.60 1.73
CA ILE A 82 9.52 -6.52 2.18
C ILE A 82 10.98 -6.84 1.80
N ALA A 83 11.42 -8.05 2.09
CA ALA A 83 12.79 -8.48 1.74
C ALA A 83 13.01 -8.56 0.21
N GLN A 84 11.98 -8.96 -0.54
CA GLN A 84 12.03 -9.03 -1.99
C GLN A 84 12.12 -7.62 -2.62
N VAL A 85 11.35 -6.65 -2.13
CA VAL A 85 11.40 -5.25 -2.57
C VAL A 85 12.80 -4.67 -2.39
N ARG A 86 13.44 -4.88 -1.22
CA ARG A 86 14.82 -4.43 -0.95
C ARG A 86 15.83 -5.02 -1.93
N ARG A 87 15.68 -6.29 -2.28
CA ARG A 87 16.58 -6.95 -3.26
C ARG A 87 16.32 -6.48 -4.69
N ARG A 88 15.06 -6.27 -5.04
CA ARG A 88 14.65 -5.91 -6.41
C ARG A 88 14.98 -4.45 -6.76
N TYR A 89 14.91 -3.56 -5.78
CA TYR A 89 15.10 -2.12 -5.94
C TYR A 89 16.14 -1.57 -4.95
N PRO A 90 17.43 -2.00 -5.03
CA PRO A 90 18.43 -1.62 -4.03
C PRO A 90 18.83 -0.14 -4.06
N HIS A 91 18.50 0.58 -5.15
CA HIS A 91 18.85 1.99 -5.37
C HIS A 91 17.81 2.96 -4.77
N ILE A 92 16.58 2.52 -4.51
CA ILE A 92 15.59 3.40 -3.87
C ILE A 92 15.78 3.50 -2.36
N ARG A 93 15.40 4.64 -1.78
CA ARG A 93 15.33 4.80 -0.32
C ARG A 93 14.11 4.08 0.21
N PHE A 94 14.26 2.83 0.64
CA PHE A 94 13.18 2.00 1.17
C PHE A 94 13.36 1.76 2.67
N THR A 95 12.43 2.29 3.48
CA THR A 95 12.47 2.21 4.95
C THR A 95 11.24 1.51 5.51
N VAL A 96 11.46 0.64 6.50
CA VAL A 96 10.39 -0.04 7.25
C VAL A 96 10.24 0.64 8.61
N PHE A 97 9.05 1.11 8.90
CA PHE A 97 8.71 1.68 10.20
C PHE A 97 7.94 0.67 11.04
N HIS A 98 8.23 0.66 12.34
CA HIS A 98 7.63 -0.23 13.32
C HIS A 98 6.88 0.59 14.38
N PRO A 99 5.86 0.01 15.05
CA PRO A 99 5.29 0.60 16.25
C PRO A 99 6.35 0.70 17.35
N GLN A 100 6.14 1.61 18.30
CA GLN A 100 6.95 1.65 19.52
C GLN A 100 6.73 0.35 20.29
N PRO A 101 7.80 -0.42 20.58
CA PRO A 101 7.66 -1.75 21.20
C PRO A 101 6.92 -1.72 22.53
N GLU A 102 7.21 -0.71 23.37
CA GLU A 102 6.63 -0.55 24.69
C GLU A 102 5.11 -0.27 24.62
N GLU A 103 4.66 0.53 23.66
CA GLU A 103 3.24 0.83 23.48
C GLU A 103 2.48 -0.39 22.96
N ALA A 104 3.06 -1.09 22.00
CA ALA A 104 2.47 -2.32 21.46
C ALA A 104 2.39 -3.42 22.55
N ALA A 105 3.42 -3.57 23.38
CA ALA A 105 3.43 -4.52 24.51
C ALA A 105 2.43 -4.13 25.59
N ARG A 106 2.34 -2.85 25.93
CA ARG A 106 1.36 -2.34 26.93
C ARG A 106 -0.07 -2.62 26.48
N PHE A 107 -0.40 -2.33 25.22
CA PHE A 107 -1.72 -2.61 24.68
C PHE A 107 -2.09 -4.10 24.79
N VAL A 108 -1.16 -4.99 24.45
CA VAL A 108 -1.41 -6.44 24.55
C VAL A 108 -1.51 -6.91 26.02
N ALA A 109 -0.71 -6.34 26.91
CA ALA A 109 -0.76 -6.68 28.34
C ALA A 109 -2.08 -6.24 28.99
N GLU A 110 -2.62 -5.09 28.60
CA GLU A 110 -3.83 -4.51 29.17
C GLU A 110 -5.11 -5.15 28.61
N TYR A 111 -5.17 -5.36 27.28
CA TYR A 111 -6.39 -5.78 26.58
C TYR A 111 -6.31 -7.17 25.95
N GLY A 112 -5.15 -7.80 25.94
CA GLY A 112 -4.94 -9.09 25.28
C GLY A 112 -4.60 -8.99 23.79
N ALA A 113 -4.03 -10.09 23.26
CA ALA A 113 -3.61 -10.16 21.85
C ALA A 113 -4.78 -10.15 20.85
N GLY A 114 -6.00 -10.47 21.29
CA GLY A 114 -7.23 -10.48 20.49
C GLY A 114 -8.11 -9.24 20.60
N ALA A 115 -7.68 -8.23 21.35
CA ALA A 115 -8.48 -7.05 21.69
C ALA A 115 -9.15 -6.33 20.49
N MET A 116 -8.51 -6.38 19.31
CA MET A 116 -9.05 -5.79 18.08
C MET A 116 -10.38 -6.43 17.61
N TYR A 117 -10.75 -7.57 18.16
CA TYR A 117 -12.04 -8.24 17.85
C TYR A 117 -13.15 -7.88 18.84
N GLU A 118 -12.82 -7.32 20.01
CA GLU A 118 -13.75 -7.10 21.11
C GLU A 118 -14.58 -5.82 20.92
N SER A 119 -13.97 -4.74 20.40
CA SER A 119 -14.69 -3.50 20.11
C SER A 119 -14.06 -2.71 18.97
N ILE A 120 -14.85 -1.77 18.42
CA ILE A 120 -14.38 -0.81 17.41
C ILE A 120 -13.30 0.11 18.00
N GLU A 121 -13.45 0.51 19.25
CA GLU A 121 -12.53 1.39 19.97
C GLU A 121 -11.17 0.72 20.13
N LEU A 122 -11.12 -0.52 20.61
CA LEU A 122 -9.89 -1.29 20.74
C LEU A 122 -9.23 -1.58 19.38
N ARG A 123 -10.03 -1.81 18.34
CA ARG A 123 -9.53 -1.92 16.97
C ARG A 123 -8.87 -0.64 16.48
N LYS A 124 -9.53 0.52 16.72
CA LYS A 124 -8.98 1.84 16.38
C LYS A 124 -7.69 2.12 17.15
N GLN A 125 -7.64 1.80 18.44
CA GLN A 125 -6.46 1.96 19.29
C GLN A 125 -5.30 1.07 18.80
N CYS A 126 -5.55 -0.21 18.49
CA CYS A 126 -4.57 -1.10 17.88
C CYS A 126 -4.02 -0.54 16.56
N CYS A 127 -4.91 -0.06 15.67
CA CYS A 127 -4.52 0.58 14.42
C CYS A 127 -3.74 1.88 14.64
N HIS A 128 -4.09 2.66 15.65
CA HIS A 128 -3.37 3.88 15.99
C HIS A 128 -1.92 3.57 16.37
N ILE A 129 -1.72 2.67 17.33
CA ILE A 129 -0.40 2.28 17.82
C ILE A 129 0.45 1.66 16.69
N ARG A 130 -0.15 0.78 15.88
CA ARG A 130 0.60 -0.04 14.93
C ARG A 130 0.73 0.53 13.53
N LYS A 131 -0.07 1.56 13.18
CA LYS A 131 -0.08 2.15 11.83
C LYS A 131 -0.02 3.67 11.85
N VAL A 132 -0.93 4.34 12.61
CA VAL A 132 -1.07 5.80 12.53
C VAL A 132 0.15 6.49 13.12
N GLU A 133 0.58 6.06 14.32
CA GLU A 133 1.76 6.61 14.98
C GLU A 133 3.05 6.39 14.16
N PRO A 134 3.37 5.15 13.69
CA PRO A 134 4.54 4.95 12.84
C PRO A 134 4.48 5.75 11.53
N LEU A 135 3.30 5.89 10.93
CA LEU A 135 3.12 6.73 9.74
C LEU A 135 3.39 8.21 10.06
N ASN A 136 2.91 8.72 11.19
CA ASN A 136 3.16 10.09 11.61
C ASN A 136 4.67 10.36 11.78
N ARG A 137 5.41 9.42 12.38
CA ARG A 137 6.88 9.52 12.48
C ARG A 137 7.55 9.51 11.11
N ALA A 138 7.10 8.64 10.22
CA ALA A 138 7.63 8.54 8.86
C ALA A 138 7.43 9.82 8.06
N LEU A 139 6.34 10.54 8.29
CA LEU A 139 5.95 11.75 7.57
C LEU A 139 6.33 13.06 8.29
N ALA A 140 6.92 13.01 9.50
CA ALA A 140 7.14 14.18 10.34
C ALA A 140 7.96 15.30 9.66
N ALA A 141 8.89 14.94 8.76
CA ALA A 141 9.70 15.91 8.02
C ALA A 141 9.37 15.95 6.51
N ALA A 142 8.33 15.24 6.08
CA ALA A 142 7.96 15.18 4.68
C ALA A 142 7.14 16.42 4.28
N PRO A 143 7.50 17.13 3.20
CA PRO A 143 6.69 18.24 2.70
C PRO A 143 5.44 17.76 1.95
N ALA A 144 5.44 16.53 1.49
CA ALA A 144 4.36 15.88 0.78
C ALA A 144 4.44 14.36 0.92
N TRP A 145 3.31 13.67 0.76
CA TRP A 145 3.29 12.22 0.72
C TRP A 145 2.37 11.68 -0.36
N LEU A 146 2.62 10.43 -0.77
CA LEU A 146 1.87 9.74 -1.80
C LEU A 146 1.21 8.49 -1.24
N THR A 147 0.08 8.11 -1.84
CA THR A 147 -0.64 6.85 -1.57
C THR A 147 -0.95 6.12 -2.88
N GLY A 148 -1.18 4.81 -2.81
CA GLY A 148 -1.72 4.03 -3.92
C GLY A 148 -3.24 3.96 -3.93
N GLN A 149 -3.94 4.93 -3.37
CA GLN A 149 -5.40 4.94 -3.33
C GLN A 149 -5.99 5.16 -4.73
N ARG A 150 -7.08 4.43 -5.02
CA ARG A 150 -7.81 4.49 -6.28
C ARG A 150 -9.30 4.71 -6.05
N ARG A 151 -9.97 5.39 -6.97
CA ARG A 151 -11.42 5.60 -6.93
C ARG A 151 -12.21 4.29 -6.92
N SER A 152 -11.74 3.30 -7.68
CA SER A 152 -12.40 1.99 -7.82
C SER A 152 -12.40 1.14 -6.54
N GLN A 153 -11.57 1.46 -5.54
CA GLN A 153 -11.45 0.66 -4.31
C GLN A 153 -12.64 0.79 -3.36
N SER A 154 -13.42 1.85 -3.45
CA SER A 154 -14.57 2.10 -2.57
C SER A 154 -15.48 3.17 -3.14
N VAL A 155 -16.79 3.00 -2.95
CA VAL A 155 -17.80 4.03 -3.30
C VAL A 155 -17.55 5.37 -2.60
N THR A 156 -16.92 5.35 -1.42
CA THR A 156 -16.57 6.57 -0.67
C THR A 156 -15.37 7.31 -1.25
N ARG A 157 -14.69 6.75 -2.24
CA ARG A 157 -13.52 7.34 -2.93
C ARG A 157 -13.84 7.83 -4.33
N GLY A 158 -15.12 7.87 -4.73
CA GLY A 158 -15.53 8.27 -6.09
C GLY A 158 -14.94 9.60 -6.54
N ASP A 159 -14.82 10.56 -5.60
CA ASP A 159 -14.29 11.91 -5.86
C ASP A 159 -12.81 12.06 -5.46
N LEU A 160 -12.08 10.96 -5.24
CA LEU A 160 -10.66 11.01 -4.87
C LEU A 160 -9.86 11.81 -5.93
N PRO A 161 -9.23 12.95 -5.56
CA PRO A 161 -8.45 13.75 -6.50
C PRO A 161 -7.02 13.22 -6.63
N PHE A 162 -6.29 13.70 -7.64
CA PHE A 162 -4.86 13.48 -7.76
C PHE A 162 -4.08 14.13 -6.61
N GLU A 163 -4.44 15.37 -6.26
CA GLU A 163 -3.78 16.16 -5.22
C GLU A 163 -4.82 16.70 -4.24
N GLU A 164 -4.52 16.60 -2.97
CA GLU A 164 -5.33 17.10 -1.87
C GLU A 164 -4.44 17.57 -0.70
N THR A 165 -5.02 18.25 0.27
CA THR A 165 -4.31 18.59 1.52
C THR A 165 -4.62 17.56 2.58
N ASP A 166 -3.59 16.96 3.18
CA ASP A 166 -3.72 16.22 4.43
C ASP A 166 -3.86 17.21 5.59
N HIS A 167 -5.10 17.57 5.93
CA HIS A 167 -5.36 18.55 6.97
C HIS A 167 -4.87 18.14 8.36
N ALA A 168 -4.76 16.85 8.63
CA ALA A 168 -4.27 16.35 9.92
C ALA A 168 -2.77 16.60 10.10
N ARG A 169 -2.02 16.68 9.00
CA ARG A 169 -0.56 16.88 8.99
C ARG A 169 -0.14 18.23 8.41
N GLY A 170 -1.05 18.94 7.74
CA GLY A 170 -0.75 20.21 7.08
C GLY A 170 0.17 20.10 5.86
N ILE A 171 0.23 18.93 5.22
CA ILE A 171 1.10 18.68 4.06
C ILE A 171 0.31 18.26 2.83
N ALA A 172 0.92 18.38 1.65
CA ALA A 172 0.31 17.91 0.41
C ALA A 172 0.21 16.37 0.39
N LYS A 173 -0.90 15.86 -0.13
CA LYS A 173 -1.14 14.44 -0.34
C LYS A 173 -1.46 14.18 -1.80
N PHE A 174 -0.81 13.16 -2.37
CA PHE A 174 -0.98 12.78 -3.76
C PHE A 174 -1.48 11.34 -3.89
N ASN A 175 -2.35 11.11 -4.88
CA ASN A 175 -2.88 9.81 -5.22
C ASN A 175 -2.56 9.52 -6.71
N PRO A 176 -1.31 9.18 -7.08
CA PRO A 176 -0.85 9.21 -8.48
C PRO A 176 -1.58 8.23 -9.39
N ILE A 177 -2.16 7.15 -8.85
CA ILE A 177 -2.93 6.14 -9.60
C ILE A 177 -4.43 6.19 -9.31
N PHE A 178 -4.95 7.34 -8.83
CA PHE A 178 -6.34 7.52 -8.40
C PHE A 178 -7.38 7.08 -9.44
N ASP A 179 -7.06 7.16 -10.71
CA ASP A 179 -7.92 6.87 -11.87
C ASP A 179 -7.71 5.47 -12.47
N TRP A 180 -6.86 4.62 -11.88
CA TRP A 180 -6.65 3.24 -12.34
C TRP A 180 -7.80 2.33 -11.91
N GLN A 181 -8.18 1.41 -12.81
CA GLN A 181 -9.13 0.34 -12.54
C GLN A 181 -8.40 -0.95 -12.12
N ASP A 182 -9.15 -1.95 -11.64
CA ASP A 182 -8.55 -3.22 -11.19
C ASP A 182 -7.87 -3.97 -12.35
N ASP A 183 -8.47 -3.95 -13.55
CA ASP A 183 -7.88 -4.56 -14.74
C ASP A 183 -6.58 -3.87 -15.18
N ASP A 184 -6.45 -2.54 -15.02
CA ASP A 184 -5.19 -1.83 -15.25
C ASP A 184 -4.09 -2.30 -14.30
N VAL A 185 -4.44 -2.47 -13.01
CA VAL A 185 -3.49 -2.91 -11.97
C VAL A 185 -2.98 -4.32 -12.26
N TRP A 186 -3.88 -5.26 -12.53
CA TRP A 186 -3.50 -6.65 -12.76
C TRP A 186 -2.77 -6.83 -14.10
N ALA A 187 -3.20 -6.16 -15.16
CA ALA A 187 -2.50 -6.19 -16.43
C ALA A 187 -1.06 -5.66 -16.30
N TYR A 188 -0.85 -4.53 -15.60
CA TYR A 188 0.47 -4.01 -15.33
C TYR A 188 1.33 -5.00 -14.53
N ALA A 189 0.80 -5.53 -13.44
CA ALA A 189 1.51 -6.44 -12.55
C ALA A 189 2.00 -7.70 -13.29
N GLN A 190 1.19 -8.20 -14.22
CA GLN A 190 1.48 -9.42 -14.98
C GLN A 190 2.48 -9.19 -16.12
N THR A 191 2.41 -8.02 -16.78
CA THR A 191 3.30 -7.69 -17.91
C THR A 191 4.70 -7.26 -17.47
N THR A 192 4.88 -6.87 -16.21
CA THR A 192 6.15 -6.32 -15.69
C THR A 192 6.88 -7.21 -14.70
N ASP A 193 6.43 -8.45 -14.48
CA ASP A 193 6.98 -9.34 -13.44
C ASP A 193 7.12 -8.62 -12.08
N LEU A 194 6.04 -7.93 -11.71
CA LEU A 194 6.00 -7.14 -10.49
C LEU A 194 6.07 -8.06 -9.26
N PRO A 195 6.92 -7.79 -8.26
CA PRO A 195 6.88 -8.52 -7.00
C PRO A 195 5.52 -8.32 -6.33
N LEU A 196 4.78 -9.41 -6.12
CA LEU A 196 3.46 -9.41 -5.51
C LEU A 196 3.44 -10.27 -4.25
N ASN A 197 2.53 -9.94 -3.34
CA ASN A 197 2.30 -10.74 -2.15
C ASN A 197 1.73 -12.11 -2.53
N ALA A 198 2.36 -13.19 -2.05
CA ALA A 198 1.93 -14.56 -2.35
C ALA A 198 0.51 -14.89 -1.86
N LEU A 199 -0.03 -14.11 -0.92
CA LEU A 199 -1.40 -14.27 -0.43
C LEU A 199 -2.46 -14.01 -1.50
N TYR A 200 -2.16 -13.26 -2.56
CA TYR A 200 -3.06 -13.14 -3.70
C TYR A 200 -3.40 -14.50 -4.34
N ASN A 201 -2.45 -15.44 -4.32
CA ASN A 201 -2.68 -16.81 -4.80
C ASN A 201 -3.39 -17.73 -3.77
N GLN A 202 -3.67 -17.19 -2.58
CA GLN A 202 -4.30 -17.91 -1.47
C GLN A 202 -5.71 -17.39 -1.15
N GLY A 203 -6.29 -16.60 -2.06
CA GLY A 203 -7.66 -16.11 -1.93
C GLY A 203 -7.81 -14.76 -1.22
N TYR A 204 -6.74 -13.98 -1.10
CA TYR A 204 -6.77 -12.68 -0.45
C TYR A 204 -6.82 -11.55 -1.49
N PRO A 205 -7.99 -10.92 -1.74
CA PRO A 205 -8.07 -9.78 -2.66
C PRO A 205 -7.50 -8.48 -2.07
N SER A 206 -7.40 -8.42 -0.73
CA SER A 206 -6.86 -7.30 0.02
C SER A 206 -6.06 -7.84 1.21
N ILE A 207 -4.91 -7.25 1.48
CA ILE A 207 -3.95 -7.75 2.46
C ILE A 207 -3.60 -6.66 3.46
N GLY A 208 -3.84 -6.93 4.73
CA GLY A 208 -3.48 -6.08 5.86
C GLY A 208 -2.78 -6.90 6.95
N CYS A 209 -2.99 -6.52 8.23
CA CYS A 209 -2.51 -7.32 9.35
C CYS A 209 -3.14 -8.71 9.33
N GLU A 210 -2.35 -9.74 9.65
CA GLU A 210 -2.78 -11.14 9.69
C GLU A 210 -4.08 -11.35 10.49
N PRO A 211 -4.23 -10.83 11.73
CA PRO A 211 -5.46 -11.02 12.49
C PRO A 211 -6.69 -10.33 11.86
N CYS A 212 -6.49 -9.30 11.03
CA CYS A 212 -7.59 -8.50 10.46
C CYS A 212 -7.92 -8.85 9.01
N THR A 213 -7.24 -9.83 8.41
CA THR A 213 -7.42 -10.18 6.99
C THR A 213 -7.77 -11.65 6.85
N ARG A 214 -8.69 -11.95 5.95
CA ARG A 214 -9.15 -13.32 5.67
C ARG A 214 -9.25 -13.54 4.16
N PRO A 215 -9.04 -14.77 3.68
CA PRO A 215 -9.34 -15.11 2.29
C PRO A 215 -10.85 -14.96 2.04
N VAL A 216 -11.20 -14.48 0.87
CA VAL A 216 -12.60 -14.31 0.45
C VAL A 216 -13.05 -15.55 -0.30
N LYS A 217 -14.15 -16.17 0.15
CA LYS A 217 -14.81 -17.27 -0.55
C LYS A 217 -15.76 -16.68 -1.60
N TRP A 218 -15.80 -17.31 -2.75
CA TRP A 218 -16.88 -17.13 -3.73
C TRP A 218 -17.98 -18.11 -3.38
N ASP A 219 -19.17 -17.61 -3.18
CA ASP A 219 -20.39 -18.42 -3.01
C ASP A 219 -20.91 -18.87 -4.38
#